data_b7e21b82cd939ef51a613a2f71c06943
#
_entry.id   b7e21b82cd939ef51a613a2f71c06943
#
_cell.length_a   1.000
_cell.length_b   1.000
_cell.length_c   1.000
_cell.angle_alpha   90.00
_cell.angle_beta   90.00
_cell.angle_gamma   90.00
#
_symmetry.space_group_name_H-M   'P 1'
#
loop_
_entity.id
_entity.type
_entity.pdbx_description
1 polymer ?
#
loop_
_entity_poly.entity_id
_entity_poly.type
_entity_poly.pdbx_seq_one_letter_code
_entity_poly.pdbx_strand_id
1 'polypeptide(L)'
;MREYIELDGKKFHLTPDRTEFLSEVQAKHPGKTVFTIEEIDNLSQRPYWLKKKRYPFANQDNTVFDLTPLLSVAHAPATPRPAPATPQVVPINNSNMPVAAQTETLNIIEDNVKIIPEKMSNYVPFGHFKDVKNIIKSKIFFPVFVTGLSGNGKTLMIEQVCAQLKRELFRVNITIETDEDDLMGGHTLQNGNITFREGPVIKAMRKGAVLLLDEVDLGSNKLMCLQSVLEGKGYLIKKTGEWVTPAPGFTILATANTKGQGSEDGKFIGTQIMNEAMLERFAITMQQEYPSVAIEKKILSKEMALTGDVDQEFCEKLVDWADIIRRTYYEGGIDDVITTRRLVHIVNAFRMFKDRMKSIEMCISRFDEET
;
A
#
# COMPACT_ATOMS: atom_id res chain seq x y z
N MET A 1 -22.70 -9.62 -8.56
CA MET A 1 -22.44 -9.20 -9.97
C MET A 1 -22.61 -7.70 -10.00
N ARG A 2 -21.66 -6.96 -10.57
CA ARG A 2 -21.85 -5.51 -10.75
C ARG A 2 -22.77 -5.33 -11.95
N GLU A 3 -23.95 -4.76 -11.72
CA GLU A 3 -24.89 -4.42 -12.78
C GLU A 3 -24.31 -3.29 -13.63
N TYR A 4 -24.39 -3.40 -14.94
CA TYR A 4 -23.98 -2.35 -15.88
C TYR A 4 -25.02 -2.22 -16.99
N ILE A 5 -25.10 -1.02 -17.56
CA ILE A 5 -25.90 -0.71 -18.74
C ILE A 5 -24.95 -0.48 -19.90
N GLU A 6 -25.28 -0.95 -21.08
CA GLU A 6 -24.50 -0.69 -22.29
C GLU A 6 -25.13 0.48 -23.04
N LEU A 7 -24.35 1.54 -23.26
CA LEU A 7 -24.74 2.77 -23.94
C LEU A 7 -23.70 3.10 -25.00
N ASP A 8 -24.10 3.17 -26.25
CA ASP A 8 -23.23 3.45 -27.39
C ASP A 8 -21.93 2.62 -27.41
N GLY A 9 -22.04 1.30 -27.10
CA GLY A 9 -20.91 0.37 -27.04
C GLY A 9 -20.00 0.55 -25.82
N LYS A 10 -20.38 1.37 -24.84
CA LYS A 10 -19.65 1.56 -23.58
C LYS A 10 -20.44 1.04 -22.39
N LYS A 11 -19.74 0.33 -21.47
CA LYS A 11 -20.35 -0.19 -20.24
C LYS A 11 -20.37 0.90 -19.17
N PHE A 12 -21.58 1.22 -18.70
CA PHE A 12 -21.82 2.12 -17.58
C PHE A 12 -22.25 1.30 -16.36
N HIS A 13 -21.38 1.24 -15.35
CA HIS A 13 -21.64 0.47 -14.14
C HIS A 13 -22.57 1.21 -13.17
N LEU A 14 -23.59 0.54 -12.69
CA LEU A 14 -24.47 1.01 -11.61
C LEU A 14 -23.80 0.71 -10.27
N THR A 15 -23.14 1.72 -9.72
CA THR A 15 -22.58 1.66 -8.35
C THR A 15 -23.66 2.02 -7.33
N PRO A 16 -23.51 1.63 -6.03
CA PRO A 16 -24.49 1.99 -5.00
C PRO A 16 -24.84 3.48 -4.97
N ASP A 17 -23.86 4.37 -5.04
CA ASP A 17 -24.04 5.83 -5.06
C ASP A 17 -24.86 6.30 -6.28
N ARG A 18 -24.68 5.64 -7.43
CA ARG A 18 -25.44 5.96 -8.65
C ARG A 18 -26.88 5.50 -8.56
N THR A 19 -27.09 4.32 -7.97
CA THR A 19 -28.43 3.77 -7.74
C THR A 19 -29.19 4.62 -6.72
N GLU A 20 -28.55 5.06 -5.66
CA GLU A 20 -29.12 5.95 -4.65
C GLU A 20 -29.54 7.29 -5.26
N PHE A 21 -28.66 7.92 -6.03
CA PHE A 21 -28.98 9.16 -6.75
C PHE A 21 -30.17 9.01 -7.70
N LEU A 22 -30.23 7.93 -8.49
CA LEU A 22 -31.34 7.66 -9.41
C LEU A 22 -32.66 7.44 -8.64
N SER A 23 -32.60 6.79 -7.49
CA SER A 23 -33.76 6.59 -6.61
C SER A 23 -34.26 7.92 -6.03
N GLU A 24 -33.35 8.84 -5.64
CA GLU A 24 -33.69 10.18 -5.18
C GLU A 24 -34.37 11.00 -6.29
N VAL A 25 -33.79 10.96 -7.50
CA VAL A 25 -34.38 11.63 -8.68
C VAL A 25 -35.80 11.17 -8.93
N GLN A 26 -36.08 9.86 -8.89
CA GLN A 26 -37.40 9.30 -9.08
C GLN A 26 -38.37 9.62 -7.96
N ALA A 27 -37.90 9.61 -6.72
CA ALA A 27 -38.74 9.95 -5.57
C ALA A 27 -39.25 11.40 -5.63
N LYS A 28 -38.38 12.33 -6.08
CA LYS A 28 -38.72 13.77 -6.18
C LYS A 28 -39.49 14.12 -7.45
N HIS A 29 -39.27 13.37 -8.55
CA HIS A 29 -39.88 13.62 -9.86
C HIS A 29 -40.44 12.33 -10.48
N PRO A 30 -41.53 11.77 -9.96
CA PRO A 30 -42.12 10.50 -10.45
C PRO A 30 -42.50 10.57 -11.92
N GLY A 31 -41.99 9.61 -12.71
CA GLY A 31 -42.32 9.50 -14.14
C GLY A 31 -41.61 10.44 -15.08
N LYS A 32 -40.74 11.34 -14.57
CA LYS A 32 -39.93 12.22 -15.39
C LYS A 32 -38.57 11.56 -15.66
N THR A 33 -38.09 11.68 -16.92
CA THR A 33 -36.81 11.05 -17.35
C THR A 33 -35.84 12.03 -17.93
N VAL A 34 -36.30 13.24 -18.29
CA VAL A 34 -35.42 14.31 -18.81
C VAL A 34 -35.45 15.49 -17.86
N PHE A 35 -34.30 15.95 -17.42
CA PHE A 35 -34.12 16.95 -16.37
C PHE A 35 -33.28 18.12 -16.84
N THR A 36 -33.62 19.33 -16.39
CA THR A 36 -32.76 20.50 -16.55
C THR A 36 -31.67 20.53 -15.49
N ILE A 37 -30.61 21.34 -15.74
CA ILE A 37 -29.52 21.51 -14.78
C ILE A 37 -30.02 22.02 -13.42
N GLU A 38 -31.00 22.95 -13.41
CA GLU A 38 -31.56 23.51 -12.18
C GLU A 38 -32.33 22.47 -11.37
N GLU A 39 -33.03 21.57 -12.03
CA GLU A 39 -33.75 20.46 -11.37
C GLU A 39 -32.78 19.44 -10.75
N ILE A 40 -31.66 19.18 -11.40
CA ILE A 40 -30.64 18.27 -10.85
C ILE A 40 -29.85 18.95 -9.73
N ASP A 41 -29.56 20.24 -9.82
CA ASP A 41 -28.80 20.97 -8.79
C ASP A 41 -29.67 21.24 -7.53
N ASN A 42 -31.00 21.21 -7.63
CA ASN A 42 -31.94 21.25 -6.51
C ASN A 42 -32.14 19.89 -5.78
N LEU A 43 -31.63 18.81 -6.36
CA LEU A 43 -31.37 17.56 -5.65
C LEU A 43 -30.10 17.73 -4.83
N SER A 44 -29.79 16.85 -3.90
CA SER A 44 -28.46 16.83 -3.25
C SER A 44 -27.32 16.98 -4.28
N GLN A 45 -26.13 17.31 -3.92
CA GLN A 45 -25.03 17.70 -4.84
C GLN A 45 -24.96 16.89 -6.15
N ARG A 46 -25.00 17.58 -7.30
CA ARG A 46 -24.89 16.95 -8.62
C ARG A 46 -23.64 16.04 -8.69
N PRO A 47 -23.82 14.73 -8.95
CA PRO A 47 -22.70 13.78 -8.93
C PRO A 47 -21.67 14.13 -10.01
N TYR A 48 -20.41 13.86 -9.69
CA TYR A 48 -19.27 14.15 -10.58
C TYR A 48 -19.40 13.45 -11.96
N TRP A 49 -19.99 12.25 -12.00
CA TRP A 49 -20.19 11.52 -13.26
C TRP A 49 -21.19 12.18 -14.22
N LEU A 50 -22.13 12.97 -13.72
CA LEU A 50 -23.01 13.82 -14.55
C LEU A 50 -22.32 15.11 -15.02
N LYS A 51 -21.21 15.52 -14.38
CA LYS A 51 -20.43 16.72 -14.78
C LYS A 51 -19.46 16.43 -15.91
N LYS A 52 -19.13 15.17 -16.19
CA LYS A 52 -18.16 14.80 -17.24
C LYS A 52 -18.84 14.72 -18.61
N LYS A 53 -18.31 15.43 -19.61
CA LYS A 53 -18.69 15.36 -21.04
C LYS A 53 -18.55 13.96 -21.71
N ARG A 54 -18.28 12.91 -20.96
CA ARG A 54 -17.98 11.57 -21.48
C ARG A 54 -19.18 10.64 -21.60
N TYR A 55 -20.34 11.00 -21.05
CA TYR A 55 -21.51 10.15 -21.06
C TYR A 55 -22.63 10.76 -21.91
N PRO A 56 -23.38 9.96 -22.68
CA PRO A 56 -24.39 10.42 -23.62
C PRO A 56 -25.70 10.88 -22.95
N PHE A 57 -25.65 11.33 -21.69
CA PHE A 57 -26.82 11.74 -20.92
C PHE A 57 -27.09 13.24 -20.99
N ALA A 58 -26.17 14.02 -21.51
CA ALA A 58 -26.31 15.47 -21.57
C ALA A 58 -26.36 15.94 -23.03
N ASN A 59 -27.15 17.01 -23.28
CA ASN A 59 -27.09 17.74 -24.54
C ASN A 59 -25.71 18.43 -24.73
N GLN A 60 -25.46 18.99 -25.92
CA GLN A 60 -24.16 19.62 -26.25
C GLN A 60 -23.75 20.73 -25.27
N ASP A 61 -24.73 21.42 -24.68
CA ASP A 61 -24.51 22.56 -23.78
C ASP A 61 -24.48 22.15 -22.28
N ASN A 62 -24.70 20.86 -21.98
CA ASN A 62 -24.84 20.31 -20.61
C ASN A 62 -25.92 21.00 -19.76
N THR A 63 -27.00 21.44 -20.37
CA THR A 63 -28.13 22.09 -19.70
C THR A 63 -29.33 21.16 -19.50
N VAL A 64 -29.40 20.07 -20.25
CA VAL A 64 -30.45 19.07 -20.18
C VAL A 64 -29.84 17.68 -20.11
N PHE A 65 -30.36 16.83 -19.22
CA PHE A 65 -29.90 15.46 -18.99
C PHE A 65 -31.03 14.47 -19.26
N ASP A 66 -30.81 13.54 -20.17
CA ASP A 66 -31.74 12.44 -20.46
C ASP A 66 -31.29 11.19 -19.69
N LEU A 67 -32.01 10.88 -18.60
CA LEU A 67 -31.72 9.75 -17.75
C LEU A 67 -32.61 8.52 -18.07
N THR A 68 -33.36 8.58 -19.18
CA THR A 68 -34.26 7.48 -19.62
C THR A 68 -33.57 6.12 -19.63
N PRO A 69 -32.33 5.97 -20.18
CA PRO A 69 -31.67 4.66 -20.21
C PRO A 69 -31.30 4.11 -18.81
N LEU A 70 -31.07 5.01 -17.85
CA LEU A 70 -30.70 4.63 -16.49
C LEU A 70 -31.95 4.29 -15.64
N LEU A 71 -33.01 5.03 -15.80
CA LEU A 71 -34.25 4.88 -15.04
C LEU A 71 -35.09 3.67 -15.49
N SER A 72 -34.99 3.27 -16.76
CA SER A 72 -35.68 2.08 -17.29
C SER A 72 -35.15 0.77 -16.70
N VAL A 73 -33.87 0.71 -16.29
CA VAL A 73 -33.26 -0.48 -15.68
C VAL A 73 -33.54 -0.55 -14.17
N ALA A 74 -33.68 0.60 -13.51
CA ALA A 74 -34.02 0.65 -12.09
C ALA A 74 -35.44 0.12 -11.78
N HIS A 75 -36.29 -0.06 -12.80
CA HIS A 75 -37.67 -0.52 -12.67
C HIS A 75 -37.93 -1.97 -13.13
N ALA A 76 -36.89 -2.73 -13.48
CA ALA A 76 -37.09 -4.16 -13.70
C ALA A 76 -37.47 -4.80 -12.34
N PRO A 77 -38.71 -5.42 -12.23
CA PRO A 77 -39.07 -6.04 -10.98
C PRO A 77 -38.06 -7.11 -10.64
N ALA A 78 -37.48 -7.00 -9.47
CA ALA A 78 -36.61 -8.03 -8.93
C ALA A 78 -37.37 -9.34 -8.94
N THR A 79 -36.99 -10.30 -9.76
CA THR A 79 -37.45 -11.67 -9.67
C THR A 79 -37.27 -12.11 -8.23
N PRO A 80 -38.32 -12.59 -7.54
CA PRO A 80 -38.18 -13.00 -6.15
C PRO A 80 -37.11 -14.10 -6.10
N ARG A 81 -36.03 -13.80 -5.42
CA ARG A 81 -35.00 -14.79 -5.08
C ARG A 81 -35.72 -15.89 -4.30
N PRO A 82 -35.60 -17.18 -4.66
CA PRO A 82 -36.14 -18.25 -3.84
C PRO A 82 -35.59 -18.06 -2.43
N ALA A 83 -36.48 -18.07 -1.46
CA ALA A 83 -36.12 -18.06 -0.05
C ALA A 83 -35.08 -19.16 0.19
N PRO A 84 -34.00 -18.90 0.97
CA PRO A 84 -33.06 -19.95 1.30
C PRO A 84 -33.85 -21.08 1.96
N ALA A 85 -33.80 -22.25 1.32
CA ALA A 85 -34.42 -23.46 1.86
C ALA A 85 -33.83 -23.69 3.24
N THR A 86 -34.70 -23.81 4.22
CA THR A 86 -34.35 -24.23 5.58
C THR A 86 -33.52 -25.51 5.45
N PRO A 87 -32.32 -25.62 6.04
CA PRO A 87 -31.52 -26.82 5.94
C PRO A 87 -32.32 -27.96 6.63
N GLN A 88 -32.86 -28.87 5.80
CA GLN A 88 -33.33 -30.14 6.34
C GLN A 88 -32.13 -30.91 6.84
N VAL A 89 -32.11 -31.13 8.13
CA VAL A 89 -31.13 -32.02 8.76
C VAL A 89 -31.41 -33.43 8.28
N VAL A 90 -30.70 -33.87 7.27
CA VAL A 90 -30.67 -35.29 6.88
C VAL A 90 -29.71 -35.97 7.83
N PRO A 91 -30.12 -36.99 8.58
CA PRO A 91 -29.14 -37.72 9.45
C PRO A 91 -28.18 -38.46 8.53
N ILE A 92 -26.91 -37.98 8.49
CA ILE A 92 -25.84 -38.70 7.84
C ILE A 92 -25.43 -39.85 8.77
N ASN A 93 -25.71 -41.05 8.29
CA ASN A 93 -25.26 -42.28 8.93
C ASN A 93 -23.72 -42.38 8.78
N ASN A 94 -23.00 -42.13 9.86
CA ASN A 94 -21.57 -42.25 9.94
C ASN A 94 -21.17 -43.74 9.93
N SER A 95 -20.74 -44.26 8.81
CA SER A 95 -19.89 -45.44 8.78
C SER A 95 -18.79 -45.26 7.75
N ASN A 96 -17.56 -45.15 8.31
CA ASN A 96 -16.26 -45.36 7.64
C ASN A 96 -15.81 -44.42 6.54
N MET A 97 -15.30 -43.25 6.94
CA MET A 97 -14.14 -42.63 6.27
C MET A 97 -13.17 -42.07 7.33
N PRO A 98 -11.87 -42.32 7.27
CA PRO A 98 -10.91 -41.62 8.10
C PRO A 98 -10.82 -40.16 7.60
N VAL A 99 -11.52 -39.29 8.29
CA VAL A 99 -11.29 -37.84 8.11
C VAL A 99 -9.99 -37.54 8.84
N ALA A 100 -8.89 -37.53 8.09
CA ALA A 100 -7.77 -36.70 8.46
C ALA A 100 -8.26 -35.27 8.39
N ALA A 101 -8.73 -34.73 9.50
CA ALA A 101 -8.95 -33.34 9.70
C ALA A 101 -7.58 -32.65 9.59
N GLN A 102 -7.22 -32.24 8.38
CA GLN A 102 -6.27 -31.18 8.21
C GLN A 102 -6.99 -29.92 8.71
N THR A 103 -6.92 -29.71 10.01
CA THR A 103 -7.06 -28.39 10.58
C THR A 103 -5.94 -27.58 9.95
N GLU A 104 -6.23 -26.82 8.88
CA GLU A 104 -5.41 -25.68 8.53
C GLU A 104 -5.42 -24.80 9.77
N THR A 105 -4.45 -25.00 10.64
CA THR A 105 -4.06 -24.06 11.64
C THR A 105 -3.65 -22.83 10.83
N LEU A 106 -4.55 -21.85 10.74
CA LEU A 106 -4.15 -20.48 10.45
C LEU A 106 -2.95 -20.25 11.36
N ASN A 107 -1.77 -20.10 10.75
CA ASN A 107 -0.55 -19.79 11.47
C ASN A 107 -0.73 -18.39 12.09
N ILE A 108 -1.46 -18.33 13.19
CA ILE A 108 -1.42 -17.20 14.11
C ILE A 108 0.04 -17.18 14.53
N ILE A 109 0.76 -16.12 14.15
CA ILE A 109 2.13 -15.91 14.61
C ILE A 109 2.05 -15.98 16.13
N GLU A 110 2.48 -17.09 16.69
CA GLU A 110 2.52 -17.27 18.15
C GLU A 110 3.36 -16.14 18.73
N ASP A 111 2.95 -15.58 19.84
CA ASP A 111 3.60 -14.41 20.47
C ASP A 111 5.10 -14.62 20.79
N ASN A 112 5.60 -15.85 20.67
CA ASN A 112 6.97 -16.23 20.90
C ASN A 112 7.86 -16.31 19.64
N VAL A 113 7.31 -16.13 18.44
CA VAL A 113 8.12 -16.14 17.20
C VAL A 113 8.97 -14.88 17.14
N LYS A 114 10.28 -15.05 17.08
CA LYS A 114 11.23 -13.94 16.84
C LYS A 114 11.16 -13.54 15.38
N ILE A 115 10.74 -12.31 15.14
CA ILE A 115 10.63 -11.74 13.77
C ILE A 115 11.94 -11.01 13.46
N ILE A 116 13.02 -11.76 13.20
CA ILE A 116 14.30 -11.19 12.76
C ILE A 116 14.38 -11.34 11.23
N PRO A 117 14.60 -10.26 10.48
CA PRO A 117 14.73 -10.33 9.03
C PRO A 117 15.89 -11.24 8.61
N GLU A 118 15.75 -11.88 7.45
CA GLU A 118 16.81 -12.71 6.89
C GLU A 118 17.97 -11.85 6.40
N LYS A 119 19.19 -12.28 6.71
CA LYS A 119 20.40 -11.60 6.25
C LYS A 119 20.73 -12.02 4.82
N MET A 120 20.68 -11.08 3.88
CA MET A 120 21.03 -11.31 2.49
C MET A 120 22.56 -11.33 2.32
N SER A 121 23.07 -12.39 1.68
CA SER A 121 24.52 -12.56 1.40
C SER A 121 25.05 -11.59 0.34
N ASN A 122 24.21 -11.21 -0.62
CA ASN A 122 24.52 -10.31 -1.73
C ASN A 122 24.32 -8.84 -1.39
N TYR A 123 23.76 -8.50 -0.23
CA TYR A 123 23.49 -7.12 0.12
C TYR A 123 24.77 -6.25 0.13
N VAL A 124 24.66 -5.05 -0.45
CA VAL A 124 25.72 -4.05 -0.48
C VAL A 124 25.27 -2.83 0.32
N PRO A 125 25.89 -2.53 1.47
CA PRO A 125 25.56 -1.35 2.26
C PRO A 125 25.92 -0.05 1.53
N PHE A 126 25.03 0.93 1.56
CA PHE A 126 25.27 2.29 1.03
C PHE A 126 24.39 3.32 1.76
N GLY A 127 24.57 4.59 1.42
CA GLY A 127 23.80 5.69 2.00
C GLY A 127 23.88 5.70 3.52
N HIS A 128 22.74 5.85 4.16
CA HIS A 128 22.62 5.97 5.63
C HIS A 128 22.71 4.64 6.39
N PHE A 129 23.17 3.55 5.75
CA PHE A 129 23.26 2.24 6.39
C PHE A 129 24.05 2.27 7.72
N LYS A 130 25.18 2.97 7.77
CA LYS A 130 26.01 3.05 8.98
C LYS A 130 25.31 3.84 10.09
N ASP A 131 24.64 4.93 9.73
CA ASP A 131 23.94 5.80 10.68
C ASP A 131 22.76 5.07 11.30
N VAL A 132 21.91 4.45 10.49
CA VAL A 132 20.79 3.62 10.96
C VAL A 132 21.29 2.46 11.83
N LYS A 133 22.39 1.83 11.43
CA LYS A 133 23.02 0.76 12.25
C LYS A 133 23.48 1.25 13.61
N ASN A 134 24.08 2.43 13.69
CA ASN A 134 24.52 3.02 14.96
C ASN A 134 23.32 3.36 15.85
N ILE A 135 22.26 3.92 15.29
CA ILE A 135 21.04 4.25 16.02
C ILE A 135 20.41 2.98 16.61
N ILE A 136 20.15 1.95 15.79
CA ILE A 136 19.52 0.70 16.25
C ILE A 136 20.42 -0.04 17.25
N LYS A 137 21.75 0.00 17.06
CA LYS A 137 22.75 -0.60 17.97
C LYS A 137 22.78 0.07 19.33
N SER A 138 22.56 1.39 19.41
CA SER A 138 22.58 2.16 20.65
C SER A 138 21.52 1.72 21.65
N LYS A 139 20.41 1.14 21.15
CA LYS A 139 19.19 0.81 21.93
C LYS A 139 18.55 2.02 22.64
N ILE A 140 18.94 3.23 22.29
CA ILE A 140 18.33 4.46 22.75
C ILE A 140 17.09 4.70 21.87
N PHE A 141 15.99 5.13 22.47
CA PHE A 141 14.81 5.53 21.70
C PHE A 141 15.15 6.76 20.87
N PHE A 142 15.10 6.61 19.56
CA PHE A 142 15.44 7.68 18.63
C PHE A 142 14.65 7.47 17.32
N PRO A 143 13.48 8.12 17.18
CA PRO A 143 12.66 7.93 15.99
C PRO A 143 13.28 8.59 14.76
N VAL A 144 13.29 7.86 13.64
CA VAL A 144 13.95 8.26 12.38
C VAL A 144 12.95 8.26 11.24
N PHE A 145 12.95 9.33 10.46
CA PHE A 145 12.19 9.43 9.22
C PHE A 145 13.15 9.30 8.03
N VAL A 146 12.93 8.27 7.18
CA VAL A 146 13.77 8.01 6.00
C VAL A 146 12.95 8.31 4.74
N THR A 147 13.30 9.35 4.03
CA THR A 147 12.62 9.77 2.81
C THR A 147 13.47 9.52 1.56
N GLY A 148 12.88 9.58 0.39
CA GLY A 148 13.54 9.48 -0.92
C GLY A 148 12.72 8.71 -1.93
N LEU A 149 13.13 8.76 -3.20
CA LEU A 149 12.40 8.15 -4.31
C LEU A 149 12.18 6.65 -4.13
N SER A 150 11.15 6.12 -4.78
CA SER A 150 10.83 4.68 -4.74
C SER A 150 12.00 3.84 -5.30
N GLY A 151 12.16 2.60 -4.79
CA GLY A 151 13.13 1.65 -5.31
C GLY A 151 14.61 1.96 -5.05
N ASN A 152 14.92 2.91 -4.15
CA ASN A 152 16.27 3.26 -3.73
C ASN A 152 16.78 2.49 -2.48
N GLY A 153 16.02 1.51 -2.00
CA GLY A 153 16.46 0.59 -0.95
C GLY A 153 16.23 1.04 0.50
N LYS A 154 15.40 2.04 0.79
CA LYS A 154 15.09 2.52 2.16
C LYS A 154 14.69 1.38 3.10
N THR A 155 13.62 0.68 2.77
CA THR A 155 13.05 -0.41 3.58
C THR A 155 14.04 -1.55 3.72
N LEU A 156 14.67 -1.99 2.62
CA LEU A 156 15.67 -3.04 2.61
C LEU A 156 16.89 -2.71 3.48
N MET A 157 17.32 -1.45 3.50
CA MET A 157 18.40 -0.98 4.37
C MET A 157 18.08 -1.24 5.85
N ILE A 158 16.89 -0.88 6.30
CA ILE A 158 16.45 -1.05 7.69
C ILE A 158 16.37 -2.54 8.02
N GLU A 159 15.76 -3.35 7.14
CA GLU A 159 15.68 -4.82 7.31
C GLU A 159 17.07 -5.44 7.45
N GLN A 160 18.03 -5.08 6.57
CA GLN A 160 19.38 -5.63 6.62
C GLN A 160 20.21 -5.15 7.80
N VAL A 161 19.95 -3.96 8.32
CA VAL A 161 20.53 -3.50 9.59
C VAL A 161 19.99 -4.36 10.74
N CYS A 162 18.69 -4.58 10.82
CA CYS A 162 18.08 -5.42 11.85
C CYS A 162 18.58 -6.87 11.76
N ALA A 163 18.68 -7.43 10.56
CA ALA A 163 19.25 -8.75 10.30
C ALA A 163 20.69 -8.88 10.82
N GLN A 164 21.56 -7.91 10.51
CA GLN A 164 22.96 -7.91 10.96
C GLN A 164 23.11 -7.77 12.49
N LEU A 165 22.22 -7.00 13.11
CA LEU A 165 22.22 -6.78 14.55
C LEU A 165 21.41 -7.84 15.30
N LYS A 166 20.75 -8.77 14.61
CA LYS A 166 19.84 -9.77 15.16
C LYS A 166 18.73 -9.13 16.01
N ARG A 167 18.19 -7.99 15.52
CA ARG A 167 17.11 -7.26 16.16
C ARG A 167 15.76 -7.69 15.56
N GLU A 168 14.79 -7.91 16.41
CA GLU A 168 13.40 -8.12 15.96
C GLU A 168 12.89 -6.84 15.27
N LEU A 169 12.19 -7.03 14.15
CA LEU A 169 11.62 -5.96 13.35
C LEU A 169 10.13 -6.22 13.14
N PHE A 170 9.31 -5.31 13.62
CA PHE A 170 7.89 -5.28 13.29
C PHE A 170 7.69 -4.27 12.16
N ARG A 171 7.37 -4.75 10.97
CA ARG A 171 7.08 -3.92 9.81
C ARG A 171 5.58 -3.79 9.61
N VAL A 172 5.11 -2.58 9.43
CA VAL A 172 3.74 -2.25 9.09
C VAL A 172 3.74 -1.44 7.80
N ASN A 173 3.13 -1.98 6.77
CA ASN A 173 2.89 -1.22 5.54
C ASN A 173 1.69 -0.31 5.78
N ILE A 174 1.92 1.00 5.73
CA ILE A 174 0.88 1.99 5.95
C ILE A 174 0.09 2.20 4.66
N THR A 175 -1.21 2.31 4.79
CA THR A 175 -2.16 2.64 3.73
C THR A 175 -3.12 3.72 4.22
N ILE A 176 -3.92 4.27 3.32
CA ILE A 176 -4.95 5.25 3.69
C ILE A 176 -5.99 4.69 4.67
N GLU A 177 -6.21 3.38 4.64
CA GLU A 177 -7.18 2.69 5.51
C GLU A 177 -6.60 2.35 6.89
N THR A 178 -5.27 2.32 7.03
CA THR A 178 -4.59 1.94 8.29
C THR A 178 -5.09 2.79 9.46
N ASP A 179 -5.52 2.12 10.52
CA ASP A 179 -6.12 2.77 11.68
C ASP A 179 -5.54 2.29 13.03
N GLU A 180 -6.16 2.77 14.14
CA GLU A 180 -5.74 2.44 15.51
C GLU A 180 -5.84 0.93 15.78
N ASP A 181 -6.84 0.24 15.22
CA ASP A 181 -7.04 -1.19 15.42
C ASP A 181 -5.96 -2.02 14.74
N ASP A 182 -5.55 -1.63 13.54
CA ASP A 182 -4.46 -2.28 12.80
C ASP A 182 -3.12 -2.11 13.52
N LEU A 183 -2.90 -0.94 14.10
CA LEU A 183 -1.62 -0.57 14.72
C LEU A 183 -1.51 -1.04 16.18
N MET A 184 -2.51 -0.74 16.99
CA MET A 184 -2.48 -1.01 18.43
C MET A 184 -3.13 -2.33 18.78
N GLY A 185 -4.14 -2.75 18.03
CA GLY A 185 -4.85 -3.99 18.22
C GLY A 185 -6.35 -3.82 18.41
N GLY A 186 -7.06 -4.89 18.13
CA GLY A 186 -8.51 -4.92 18.10
C GLY A 186 -9.11 -6.17 18.72
N HIS A 187 -10.40 -6.16 18.91
CA HIS A 187 -11.14 -7.34 19.33
C HIS A 187 -11.30 -8.32 18.16
N THR A 188 -11.02 -9.59 18.41
CA THR A 188 -11.24 -10.67 17.45
C THR A 188 -12.13 -11.74 18.05
N LEU A 189 -12.89 -12.45 17.22
CA LEU A 189 -13.66 -13.62 17.64
C LEU A 189 -12.77 -14.86 17.47
N GLN A 190 -12.45 -15.52 18.59
CA GLN A 190 -11.65 -16.73 18.59
C GLN A 190 -12.35 -17.81 19.43
N ASN A 191 -12.64 -18.94 18.81
CA ASN A 191 -13.34 -20.06 19.46
C ASN A 191 -14.65 -19.66 20.17
N GLY A 192 -15.43 -18.73 19.56
CA GLY A 192 -16.70 -18.24 20.13
C GLY A 192 -16.55 -17.17 21.22
N ASN A 193 -15.33 -16.81 21.62
CA ASN A 193 -15.04 -15.76 22.59
C ASN A 193 -14.47 -14.51 21.93
N ILE A 194 -14.85 -13.35 22.43
CA ILE A 194 -14.24 -12.07 22.02
C ILE A 194 -12.94 -11.90 22.83
N THR A 195 -11.82 -11.86 22.12
CA THR A 195 -10.49 -11.66 22.72
C THR A 195 -9.84 -10.42 22.10
N PHE A 196 -9.03 -9.71 22.90
CA PHE A 196 -8.22 -8.62 22.37
C PHE A 196 -6.93 -9.20 21.78
N ARG A 197 -6.65 -8.85 20.50
CA ARG A 197 -5.40 -9.21 19.82
C ARG A 197 -4.53 -7.96 19.71
N GLU A 198 -3.33 -8.01 20.29
CA GLU A 198 -2.37 -6.90 20.18
C GLU A 198 -1.90 -6.67 18.76
N GLY A 199 -1.84 -5.40 18.37
CA GLY A 199 -1.28 -4.96 17.09
C GLY A 199 0.25 -4.93 17.10
N PRO A 200 0.87 -4.70 15.94
CA PRO A 200 2.32 -4.72 15.77
C PRO A 200 3.04 -3.64 16.60
N VAL A 201 2.43 -2.49 16.81
CA VAL A 201 3.00 -1.41 17.64
C VAL A 201 3.13 -1.85 19.09
N ILE A 202 2.05 -2.36 19.68
CA ILE A 202 2.06 -2.84 21.07
C ILE A 202 3.05 -3.99 21.24
N LYS A 203 3.08 -4.95 20.32
CA LYS A 203 4.06 -6.06 20.34
C LYS A 203 5.50 -5.56 20.27
N ALA A 204 5.79 -4.59 19.39
CA ALA A 204 7.11 -4.00 19.29
C ALA A 204 7.52 -3.26 20.57
N MET A 205 6.60 -2.49 21.17
CA MET A 205 6.82 -1.81 22.44
C MET A 205 7.18 -2.80 23.56
N ARG A 206 6.38 -3.86 23.73
CA ARG A 206 6.61 -4.89 24.80
C ARG A 206 7.93 -5.63 24.62
N LYS A 207 8.33 -5.95 23.40
CA LYS A 207 9.55 -6.68 23.08
C LYS A 207 10.82 -5.80 23.06
N GLY A 208 10.67 -4.47 23.11
CA GLY A 208 11.80 -3.57 22.90
C GLY A 208 12.39 -3.70 21.48
N ALA A 209 11.54 -4.05 20.52
CA ALA A 209 11.92 -4.30 19.13
C ALA A 209 12.02 -3.01 18.31
N VAL A 210 12.45 -3.15 17.06
CA VAL A 210 12.38 -2.07 16.06
C VAL A 210 11.00 -2.10 15.41
N LEU A 211 10.31 -0.96 15.37
CA LEU A 211 9.08 -0.76 14.62
C LEU A 211 9.41 -0.02 13.32
N LEU A 212 9.00 -0.56 12.19
CA LEU A 212 9.11 0.08 10.87
C LEU A 212 7.70 0.41 10.35
N LEU A 213 7.43 1.69 10.23
CA LEU A 213 6.26 2.22 9.54
C LEU A 213 6.64 2.47 8.08
N ASP A 214 6.28 1.56 7.18
CA ASP A 214 6.68 1.63 5.78
C ASP A 214 5.62 2.39 4.97
N GLU A 215 6.07 3.32 4.12
CA GLU A 215 5.23 4.22 3.30
C GLU A 215 4.27 5.08 4.14
N VAL A 216 4.78 5.67 5.23
CA VAL A 216 3.97 6.41 6.20
C VAL A 216 3.24 7.63 5.60
N ASP A 217 3.72 8.16 4.49
CA ASP A 217 3.11 9.25 3.73
C ASP A 217 1.84 8.83 2.94
N LEU A 218 1.50 7.55 2.89
CA LEU A 218 0.20 7.08 2.41
C LEU A 218 -0.89 7.14 3.49
N GLY A 219 -0.49 7.29 4.75
CA GLY A 219 -1.40 7.23 5.88
C GLY A 219 -2.29 8.47 6.03
N SER A 220 -3.45 8.27 6.61
CA SER A 220 -4.39 9.34 6.95
C SER A 220 -4.14 9.91 8.35
N ASN A 221 -4.95 10.90 8.77
CA ASN A 221 -4.93 11.44 10.13
C ASN A 221 -5.20 10.40 11.24
N LYS A 222 -5.65 9.19 10.89
CA LYS A 222 -5.81 8.08 11.84
C LYS A 222 -4.48 7.67 12.50
N LEU A 223 -3.33 7.95 11.84
CA LEU A 223 -1.99 7.72 12.39
C LEU A 223 -1.65 8.57 13.61
N MET A 224 -2.47 9.58 13.95
CA MET A 224 -2.28 10.41 15.14
C MET A 224 -2.36 9.61 16.46
N CYS A 225 -2.89 8.39 16.44
CA CYS A 225 -2.80 7.46 17.57
C CYS A 225 -1.35 7.12 17.95
N LEU A 226 -0.39 7.30 17.06
CA LEU A 226 1.04 7.05 17.28
C LEU A 226 1.77 8.18 18.05
N GLN A 227 1.15 9.31 18.31
CA GLN A 227 1.85 10.48 18.89
C GLN A 227 2.62 10.18 20.17
N SER A 228 1.99 9.54 21.17
CA SER A 228 2.66 9.20 22.44
C SER A 228 3.80 8.20 22.23
N VAL A 229 3.61 7.26 21.30
CA VAL A 229 4.60 6.22 20.97
C VAL A 229 5.82 6.83 20.27
N LEU A 230 5.62 7.81 19.39
CA LEU A 230 6.69 8.56 18.72
C LEU A 230 7.49 9.44 19.70
N GLU A 231 6.92 9.78 20.85
CA GLU A 231 7.62 10.47 21.94
C GLU A 231 8.36 9.50 22.90
N GLY A 232 8.31 8.18 22.63
CA GLY A 232 8.86 7.17 23.52
C GLY A 232 8.07 6.97 24.83
N LYS A 233 6.85 7.50 24.88
CA LYS A 233 5.95 7.38 26.02
C LYS A 233 5.11 6.11 25.96
N GLY A 234 4.51 5.76 27.10
CA GLY A 234 3.54 4.65 27.15
C GLY A 234 2.26 4.96 26.39
N TYR A 235 1.51 3.91 26.11
CA TYR A 235 0.23 3.96 25.40
C TYR A 235 -0.87 3.27 26.20
N LEU A 236 -2.02 3.93 26.35
CA LEU A 236 -3.22 3.34 26.96
C LEU A 236 -4.03 2.61 25.89
N ILE A 237 -4.08 1.30 25.97
CA ILE A 237 -4.97 0.49 25.13
C ILE A 237 -6.41 0.74 25.59
N LYS A 238 -7.14 1.61 24.91
CA LYS A 238 -8.50 2.04 25.31
C LYS A 238 -9.47 0.89 25.45
N LYS A 239 -9.28 -0.18 24.67
CA LYS A 239 -10.17 -1.35 24.63
C LYS A 239 -10.01 -2.28 25.83
N THR A 240 -8.83 -2.33 26.44
CA THR A 240 -8.53 -3.19 27.61
C THR A 240 -8.32 -2.39 28.89
N GLY A 241 -8.09 -1.07 28.78
CA GLY A 241 -7.71 -0.21 29.92
C GLY A 241 -6.26 -0.39 30.37
N GLU A 242 -5.46 -1.19 29.66
CA GLU A 242 -4.08 -1.47 30.02
C GLU A 242 -3.12 -0.37 29.55
N TRP A 243 -2.17 0.00 30.42
CA TRP A 243 -1.08 0.91 30.09
C TRP A 243 0.17 0.13 29.69
N VAL A 244 0.65 0.33 28.45
CA VAL A 244 1.85 -0.32 27.94
C VAL A 244 3.00 0.67 27.90
N THR A 245 4.11 0.34 28.56
CA THR A 245 5.34 1.13 28.54
C THR A 245 6.37 0.47 27.57
N PRO A 246 7.04 1.27 26.73
CA PRO A 246 8.07 0.72 25.83
C PRO A 246 9.19 0.03 26.61
N ALA A 247 9.52 -1.20 26.25
CA ALA A 247 10.66 -1.90 26.81
C ALA A 247 11.99 -1.33 26.26
N PRO A 248 13.10 -1.48 27.01
CA PRO A 248 14.42 -0.98 26.58
C PRO A 248 14.84 -1.50 25.22
N GLY A 249 15.25 -0.59 24.35
CA GLY A 249 15.65 -0.89 22.98
C GLY A 249 14.55 -0.70 21.93
N PHE A 250 13.31 -0.42 22.34
CA PHE A 250 12.28 0.00 21.39
C PHE A 250 12.70 1.27 20.67
N THR A 251 12.51 1.29 19.35
CA THR A 251 12.67 2.49 18.51
C THR A 251 11.81 2.40 17.28
N ILE A 252 11.54 3.54 16.65
CA ILE A 252 10.67 3.65 15.48
C ILE A 252 11.47 4.20 14.31
N LEU A 253 11.34 3.54 13.15
CA LEU A 253 11.77 4.09 11.87
C LEU A 253 10.56 4.17 10.95
N ALA A 254 10.47 5.25 10.19
CA ALA A 254 9.44 5.42 9.17
C ALA A 254 10.10 5.60 7.80
N THR A 255 9.49 5.06 6.75
CA THR A 255 9.89 5.34 5.37
C THR A 255 8.79 6.10 4.65
N ALA A 256 9.19 6.97 3.72
CA ALA A 256 8.28 7.73 2.87
C ALA A 256 8.90 7.96 1.49
N ASN A 257 8.05 8.17 0.49
CA ASN A 257 8.50 8.57 -0.84
C ASN A 257 8.58 10.09 -0.98
N THR A 258 7.87 10.81 -0.12
CA THR A 258 7.86 12.27 -0.02
C THR A 258 8.50 12.72 1.30
N LYS A 259 8.70 14.03 1.46
CA LYS A 259 9.18 14.62 2.72
C LYS A 259 8.02 14.91 3.71
N GLY A 260 6.87 14.26 3.52
CA GLY A 260 5.66 14.52 4.29
C GLY A 260 4.82 15.66 3.73
N GLN A 261 5.21 16.26 2.63
CA GLN A 261 4.50 17.38 1.99
C GLN A 261 3.52 16.94 0.90
N GLY A 262 3.35 15.60 0.72
CA GLY A 262 2.59 15.05 -0.39
C GLY A 262 3.34 15.17 -1.72
N SER A 263 2.65 14.92 -2.83
CA SER A 263 3.19 15.06 -4.18
C SER A 263 2.51 16.23 -4.88
N GLU A 264 3.17 17.38 -4.93
CA GLU A 264 2.65 18.56 -5.65
C GLU A 264 2.64 18.33 -7.17
N ASP A 265 3.58 17.53 -7.67
CA ASP A 265 3.72 17.16 -9.08
C ASP A 265 2.85 15.96 -9.52
N GLY A 266 2.09 15.36 -8.59
CA GLY A 266 1.23 14.20 -8.85
C GLY A 266 1.96 12.88 -9.14
N LYS A 267 3.30 12.86 -9.06
CA LYS A 267 4.12 11.66 -9.35
C LYS A 267 3.91 10.53 -8.32
N PHE A 268 3.59 10.88 -7.08
CA PHE A 268 3.29 9.93 -6.00
C PHE A 268 1.80 9.99 -5.65
N ILE A 269 0.97 9.44 -6.55
CA ILE A 269 -0.48 9.39 -6.36
C ILE A 269 -0.80 8.62 -5.06
N GLY A 270 -1.64 9.21 -4.21
CA GLY A 270 -2.07 8.60 -2.94
C GLY A 270 -1.27 9.06 -1.72
N THR A 271 -0.13 9.74 -1.90
CA THR A 271 0.55 10.34 -0.76
C THR A 271 -0.24 11.52 -0.19
N GLN A 272 -0.26 11.61 1.13
CA GLN A 272 -0.97 12.65 1.87
C GLN A 272 0.03 13.69 2.41
N ILE A 273 -0.46 14.90 2.63
CA ILE A 273 0.28 15.87 3.45
C ILE A 273 0.22 15.39 4.89
N MET A 274 1.37 15.02 5.44
CA MET A 274 1.46 14.56 6.81
C MET A 274 1.27 15.73 7.79
N ASN A 275 0.69 15.41 8.94
CA ASN A 275 0.55 16.39 10.00
C ASN A 275 1.92 16.81 10.54
N GLU A 276 2.20 18.12 10.56
CA GLU A 276 3.48 18.70 11.02
C GLU A 276 3.83 18.25 12.45
N ALA A 277 2.84 18.20 13.33
CA ALA A 277 3.05 17.73 14.68
C ALA A 277 3.50 16.26 14.77
N MET A 278 3.18 15.44 13.76
CA MET A 278 3.70 14.07 13.65
C MET A 278 5.14 14.08 13.12
N LEU A 279 5.43 14.89 12.10
CA LEU A 279 6.77 15.01 11.52
C LEU A 279 7.81 15.50 12.53
N GLU A 280 7.47 16.51 13.34
CA GLU A 280 8.31 17.07 14.40
C GLU A 280 8.67 16.06 15.52
N ARG A 281 7.97 14.95 15.62
CA ARG A 281 8.28 13.88 16.57
C ARG A 281 9.38 12.94 16.10
N PHE A 282 9.73 12.99 14.83
CA PHE A 282 10.92 12.29 14.34
C PHE A 282 12.17 13.11 14.67
N ALA A 283 13.10 12.50 15.42
CA ALA A 283 14.30 13.19 15.88
C ALA A 283 15.22 13.61 14.72
N ILE A 284 15.24 12.84 13.64
CA ILE A 284 15.98 13.16 12.42
C ILE A 284 15.23 12.70 11.18
N THR A 285 15.46 13.42 10.08
CA THR A 285 15.06 13.03 8.73
C THR A 285 16.28 12.72 7.89
N MET A 286 16.32 11.54 7.27
CA MET A 286 17.41 11.08 6.39
C MET A 286 16.88 10.99 4.97
N GLN A 287 17.50 11.71 4.04
CA GLN A 287 17.17 11.59 2.62
C GLN A 287 18.05 10.50 2.00
N GLN A 288 17.46 9.35 1.69
CA GLN A 288 18.13 8.25 1.00
C GLN A 288 18.08 8.49 -0.51
N GLU A 289 19.21 8.61 -1.13
CA GLU A 289 19.38 8.73 -2.57
C GLU A 289 19.65 7.36 -3.21
N TYR A 290 19.67 7.32 -4.55
CA TYR A 290 20.14 6.14 -5.26
C TYR A 290 21.63 5.90 -4.97
N PRO A 291 22.10 4.64 -5.03
CA PRO A 291 23.52 4.35 -4.85
C PRO A 291 24.35 5.01 -5.95
N SER A 292 25.61 5.37 -5.63
CA SER A 292 26.54 5.83 -6.66
C SER A 292 26.77 4.75 -7.71
N VAL A 293 27.15 5.15 -8.93
CA VAL A 293 27.42 4.24 -10.07
C VAL A 293 28.32 3.07 -9.65
N ALA A 294 29.40 3.32 -8.91
CA ALA A 294 30.31 2.27 -8.45
C ALA A 294 29.63 1.26 -7.50
N ILE A 295 28.79 1.75 -6.60
CA ILE A 295 28.05 0.89 -5.67
C ILE A 295 26.96 0.11 -6.41
N GLU A 296 26.26 0.74 -7.33
CA GLU A 296 25.19 0.11 -8.08
C GLU A 296 25.72 -0.98 -9.02
N LYS A 297 26.86 -0.75 -9.69
CA LYS A 297 27.59 -1.80 -10.43
C LYS A 297 27.90 -3.00 -9.54
N LYS A 298 28.34 -2.75 -8.30
CA LYS A 298 28.59 -3.83 -7.33
C LYS A 298 27.32 -4.55 -6.88
N ILE A 299 26.20 -3.84 -6.73
CA ILE A 299 24.89 -4.44 -6.41
C ILE A 299 24.49 -5.40 -7.52
N LEU A 300 24.48 -4.93 -8.78
CA LEU A 300 24.08 -5.75 -9.93
C LEU A 300 25.01 -6.93 -10.16
N SER A 301 26.34 -6.75 -10.03
CA SER A 301 27.29 -7.84 -10.15
C SER A 301 27.07 -8.94 -9.11
N LYS A 302 26.77 -8.56 -7.86
CA LYS A 302 26.44 -9.54 -6.82
C LYS A 302 25.12 -10.24 -7.06
N GLU A 303 24.11 -9.53 -7.55
CA GLU A 303 22.81 -10.13 -7.91
C GLU A 303 22.98 -11.10 -9.06
N MET A 304 23.72 -10.71 -10.10
CA MET A 304 24.06 -11.54 -11.24
C MET A 304 24.80 -12.82 -10.83
N ALA A 305 25.76 -12.70 -9.88
CA ALA A 305 26.52 -13.85 -9.40
C ALA A 305 25.65 -14.92 -8.72
N LEU A 306 24.50 -14.55 -8.13
CA LEU A 306 23.55 -15.53 -7.58
C LEU A 306 22.92 -16.40 -8.67
N THR A 307 22.96 -15.96 -9.91
CA THR A 307 22.33 -16.65 -11.05
C THR A 307 23.27 -17.62 -11.75
N GLY A 308 24.56 -17.60 -11.42
CA GLY A 308 25.58 -18.45 -12.04
C GLY A 308 26.15 -17.95 -13.39
N ASP A 309 25.45 -17.04 -14.06
CA ASP A 309 25.87 -16.43 -15.34
C ASP A 309 26.28 -14.99 -15.09
N VAL A 310 27.58 -14.73 -15.02
CA VAL A 310 28.07 -13.38 -14.75
C VAL A 310 28.34 -12.66 -16.08
N ASP A 311 27.44 -11.73 -16.42
CA ASP A 311 27.61 -10.80 -17.54
C ASP A 311 27.94 -9.40 -16.98
N GLN A 312 29.22 -9.20 -16.69
CA GLN A 312 29.69 -7.96 -16.06
C GLN A 312 29.47 -6.75 -16.97
N GLU A 313 29.71 -6.90 -18.28
CA GLU A 313 29.51 -5.83 -19.26
C GLU A 313 28.05 -5.34 -19.28
N PHE A 314 27.11 -6.28 -19.23
CA PHE A 314 25.69 -5.97 -19.20
C PHE A 314 25.33 -5.18 -17.92
N CYS A 315 25.80 -5.63 -16.77
CA CYS A 315 25.59 -4.89 -15.50
C CYS A 315 26.14 -3.46 -15.56
N GLU A 316 27.33 -3.26 -16.11
CA GLU A 316 27.93 -1.94 -16.22
C GLU A 316 27.14 -1.02 -17.13
N LYS A 317 26.75 -1.51 -18.32
CA LYS A 317 25.94 -0.74 -19.28
C LYS A 317 24.57 -0.37 -18.72
N LEU A 318 23.93 -1.29 -17.97
CA LEU A 318 22.65 -1.00 -17.32
C LEU A 318 22.75 0.13 -16.31
N VAL A 319 23.83 0.17 -15.52
CA VAL A 319 24.03 1.24 -14.53
C VAL A 319 24.33 2.56 -15.20
N ASP A 320 25.20 2.57 -16.22
CA ASP A 320 25.56 3.78 -16.95
C ASP A 320 24.32 4.36 -17.67
N TRP A 321 23.47 3.51 -18.25
CA TRP A 321 22.19 3.90 -18.83
C TRP A 321 21.24 4.50 -17.80
N ALA A 322 21.08 3.85 -16.64
CA ALA A 322 20.21 4.35 -15.58
C ALA A 322 20.69 5.68 -14.98
N ASP A 323 21.99 5.90 -14.90
CA ASP A 323 22.57 7.16 -14.43
C ASP A 323 22.21 8.32 -15.38
N ILE A 324 22.29 8.10 -16.70
CA ILE A 324 21.86 9.09 -17.71
C ILE A 324 20.38 9.44 -17.54
N ILE A 325 19.50 8.43 -17.48
CA ILE A 325 18.07 8.63 -17.32
C ILE A 325 17.76 9.39 -16.03
N ARG A 326 18.40 9.05 -14.91
CA ARG A 326 18.20 9.75 -13.64
C ARG A 326 18.62 11.22 -13.69
N ARG A 327 19.73 11.54 -14.38
CA ARG A 327 20.15 12.93 -14.58
C ARG A 327 19.10 13.71 -15.38
N THR A 328 18.64 13.15 -16.49
CA THR A 328 17.59 13.75 -17.31
C THR A 328 16.29 13.94 -16.52
N TYR A 329 15.92 12.97 -15.68
CA TYR A 329 14.77 13.08 -14.77
C TYR A 329 14.92 14.24 -13.77
N TYR A 330 16.10 14.38 -13.13
CA TYR A 330 16.35 15.48 -12.19
C TYR A 330 16.42 16.86 -12.88
N GLU A 331 16.77 16.90 -14.15
CA GLU A 331 16.74 18.10 -14.99
C GLU A 331 15.32 18.42 -15.52
N GLY A 332 14.35 17.56 -15.27
CA GLY A 332 12.95 17.73 -15.70
C GLY A 332 12.71 17.39 -17.16
N GLY A 333 13.63 16.67 -17.81
CA GLY A 333 13.52 16.28 -19.23
C GLY A 333 12.62 15.06 -19.47
N ILE A 334 12.38 14.23 -18.46
CA ILE A 334 11.51 13.04 -18.52
C ILE A 334 10.75 12.89 -17.21
N ASP A 335 9.63 12.17 -17.24
CA ASP A 335 8.76 11.98 -16.07
C ASP A 335 8.98 10.68 -15.31
N ASP A 336 9.54 9.66 -15.92
CA ASP A 336 9.83 8.38 -15.32
C ASP A 336 11.31 8.24 -14.92
N VAL A 337 11.59 7.39 -13.93
CA VAL A 337 12.96 7.13 -13.44
C VAL A 337 13.27 5.64 -13.38
N ILE A 338 14.44 5.27 -13.85
CA ILE A 338 14.94 3.89 -13.71
C ILE A 338 15.53 3.71 -12.31
N THR A 339 14.81 2.95 -11.48
CA THR A 339 15.18 2.70 -10.08
C THR A 339 16.20 1.56 -9.97
N THR A 340 16.99 1.52 -8.88
CA THR A 340 17.87 0.38 -8.57
C THR A 340 17.09 -0.94 -8.50
N ARG A 341 15.86 -0.92 -7.95
CA ARG A 341 14.96 -2.09 -7.95
C ARG A 341 14.66 -2.56 -9.38
N ARG A 342 14.45 -1.63 -10.31
CA ARG A 342 14.20 -1.97 -11.72
C ARG A 342 15.40 -2.64 -12.36
N LEU A 343 16.61 -2.15 -12.10
CA LEU A 343 17.84 -2.77 -12.59
C LEU A 343 18.01 -4.20 -12.06
N VAL A 344 17.73 -4.42 -10.79
CA VAL A 344 17.73 -5.78 -10.19
C VAL A 344 16.71 -6.68 -10.88
N HIS A 345 15.51 -6.16 -11.20
CA HIS A 345 14.52 -6.93 -11.95
C HIS A 345 14.98 -7.29 -13.36
N ILE A 346 15.69 -6.38 -14.06
CA ILE A 346 16.25 -6.65 -15.39
C ILE A 346 17.29 -7.76 -15.31
N VAL A 347 18.19 -7.72 -14.31
CA VAL A 347 19.18 -8.78 -14.06
C VAL A 347 18.50 -10.14 -13.80
N ASN A 348 17.44 -10.14 -12.99
CA ASN A 348 16.67 -11.35 -12.71
C ASN A 348 15.88 -11.84 -13.94
N ALA A 349 15.36 -10.94 -14.77
CA ALA A 349 14.72 -11.29 -16.06
C ALA A 349 15.73 -11.89 -17.03
N PHE A 350 16.96 -11.37 -17.10
CA PHE A 350 18.04 -11.93 -17.91
C PHE A 350 18.37 -13.39 -17.53
N ARG A 351 18.28 -13.73 -16.26
CA ARG A 351 18.39 -15.12 -15.80
C ARG A 351 17.41 -16.05 -16.50
N MET A 352 16.17 -15.59 -16.73
CA MET A 352 15.10 -16.40 -17.32
C MET A 352 15.16 -16.40 -18.86
N PHE A 353 15.37 -15.22 -19.45
CA PHE A 353 15.24 -15.07 -20.91
C PHE A 353 16.56 -15.26 -21.66
N LYS A 354 17.71 -15.10 -20.99
CA LYS A 354 19.06 -15.18 -21.59
C LYS A 354 19.27 -14.21 -22.77
N ASP A 355 18.44 -13.19 -22.87
CA ASP A 355 18.44 -12.15 -23.89
C ASP A 355 18.44 -10.79 -23.21
N ARG A 356 19.48 -9.98 -23.47
CA ARG A 356 19.68 -8.66 -22.83
C ARG A 356 18.54 -7.71 -23.18
N MET A 357 18.20 -7.57 -24.47
CA MET A 357 17.21 -6.61 -24.94
C MET A 357 15.80 -7.01 -24.48
N LYS A 358 15.43 -8.27 -24.64
CA LYS A 358 14.14 -8.79 -24.17
C LYS A 358 13.95 -8.57 -22.65
N SER A 359 15.02 -8.74 -21.87
CA SER A 359 14.97 -8.55 -20.41
C SER A 359 14.74 -7.08 -20.04
N ILE A 360 15.33 -6.14 -20.79
CA ILE A 360 15.10 -4.72 -20.65
C ILE A 360 13.65 -4.40 -21.03
N GLU A 361 13.23 -4.71 -22.24
CA GLU A 361 11.89 -4.42 -22.78
C GLU A 361 10.78 -4.89 -21.82
N MET A 362 10.85 -6.16 -21.38
CA MET A 362 9.85 -6.72 -20.46
C MET A 362 9.78 -5.99 -19.11
N CYS A 363 10.87 -5.37 -18.67
CA CYS A 363 10.92 -4.65 -17.42
C CYS A 363 10.53 -3.17 -17.53
N ILE A 364 10.64 -2.57 -18.74
CA ILE A 364 10.38 -1.14 -18.95
C ILE A 364 9.10 -0.85 -19.74
N SER A 365 8.39 -1.86 -20.25
CA SER A 365 7.18 -1.70 -21.10
C SER A 365 6.04 -0.88 -20.49
N ARG A 366 6.12 -0.53 -19.21
CA ARG A 366 5.15 0.34 -18.53
C ARG A 366 5.51 1.83 -18.58
N PHE A 367 6.76 2.16 -18.93
CA PHE A 367 7.22 3.53 -19.06
C PHE A 367 6.70 4.14 -20.36
N ASP A 368 6.66 5.46 -20.42
CA ASP A 368 6.31 6.15 -21.66
C ASP A 368 7.40 6.01 -22.73
N GLU A 369 7.07 6.35 -23.97
CA GLU A 369 7.98 6.21 -25.09
C GLU A 369 9.14 7.22 -25.05
N GLU A 370 9.05 8.28 -24.22
CA GLU A 370 10.08 9.33 -24.10
C GLU A 370 11.17 8.93 -23.10
N THR A 371 10.88 8.02 -22.18
CA THR A 371 11.83 7.49 -21.20
C THR A 371 12.61 6.31 -21.74
#